data_b139471318cfdb550514edc024d7f99e
#
_entry.id   b139471318cfdb550514edc024d7f99e
#
_cell.length_a   1.000
_cell.length_b   1.000
_cell.length_c   1.000
_cell.angle_alpha   90.00
_cell.angle_beta   90.00
_cell.angle_gamma   90.00
#
_symmetry.space_group_name_H-M   'P 1'
#
loop_
_entity.id
_entity.type
_entity.pdbx_description
1 polymer ?
#
loop_
_entity_poly.entity_id
_entity_poly.type
_entity_poly.pdbx_seq_one_letter_code
_entity_poly.pdbx_strand_id
1 'polypeptide(L)'
;MHIDQRKELLWRAAPLLLAAVLFTAFVSPASALFGRGKEETPAPMEGAPIAQNLAVRVYRGIPYTGTLAAIDRSGGGLSFSIVTEPSKGTVTLDGESFVYTSGSRCGADQFTYLATDSEGRSSAPATVRITIERAKSGVTYDDMSGNAAYTAAVDLAEHSVFVGTQVGGKRFFEPDRPVSRVEFITMALAAADIPAEDSALTGFCDDADIPLWGKGSAVSALRCGLIRGVDTPEGVAFCAQSEVSLSEAAAVLNRLLRVTDVDLSGYYGESADAWSAQAVANLESVSVIASGSFSDGGWQRTLTRAEAAQLLSAAMTLSEKKNGGGLFS
;
A
#
# COMPACT_ATOMS: atom_id res chain seq x y z
N MET A 1 58.31 -12.04 21.16
CA MET A 1 58.70 -11.25 20.00
C MET A 1 57.45 -10.61 19.46
N HIS A 2 57.07 -9.51 20.01
CA HIS A 2 57.11 -8.14 19.44
C HIS A 2 56.23 -8.07 18.17
N ILE A 3 55.24 -7.14 17.98
CA ILE A 3 55.03 -5.74 18.36
C ILE A 3 53.56 -5.46 18.13
N ASP A 4 52.86 -5.00 19.02
CA ASP A 4 52.06 -3.82 19.34
C ASP A 4 52.10 -2.70 18.26
N GLN A 5 50.95 -2.24 17.80
CA GLN A 5 50.71 -0.87 17.41
C GLN A 5 49.20 -0.57 17.41
N ARG A 6 48.75 0.05 18.47
CA ARG A 6 47.58 0.92 18.52
C ARG A 6 47.85 2.14 17.68
N LYS A 7 46.91 2.58 16.87
CA LYS A 7 46.81 3.97 16.40
C LYS A 7 45.43 4.52 16.66
N GLU A 8 45.40 5.36 17.63
CA GLU A 8 44.33 6.31 17.91
C GLU A 8 44.13 7.25 16.72
N LEU A 9 42.85 7.48 16.37
CA LEU A 9 42.48 8.53 15.44
C LEU A 9 41.88 9.70 16.22
N LEU A 10 42.67 10.76 16.28
CA LEU A 10 42.34 12.05 16.87
C LEU A 10 41.21 12.76 16.11
N TRP A 11 40.25 13.20 16.84
CA TRP A 11 39.25 14.20 16.45
C TRP A 11 39.95 15.53 16.09
N ARG A 12 39.69 16.02 14.89
CA ARG A 12 39.96 17.42 14.54
C ARG A 12 38.64 18.11 14.26
N ALA A 13 38.20 18.91 15.22
CA ALA A 13 37.20 19.93 15.04
C ALA A 13 37.73 21.03 14.09
N ALA A 14 36.97 21.37 13.07
CA ALA A 14 37.16 22.55 12.25
C ALA A 14 36.10 23.60 12.59
N PRO A 15 36.48 24.88 12.71
CA PRO A 15 35.56 25.92 13.17
C PRO A 15 34.65 26.42 12.06
N LEU A 16 33.39 26.65 12.43
CA LEU A 16 32.39 27.38 11.66
C LEU A 16 32.81 28.81 11.42
N LEU A 17 33.05 29.19 10.17
CA LEU A 17 33.13 30.58 9.74
C LEU A 17 31.74 31.08 9.38
N LEU A 18 31.16 31.90 10.24
CA LEU A 18 29.91 32.63 10.05
C LEU A 18 30.22 33.82 9.10
N ALA A 19 29.81 33.70 7.82
CA ALA A 19 29.78 34.83 6.91
C ALA A 19 28.42 35.52 7.00
N ALA A 20 28.37 36.59 7.78
CA ALA A 20 27.22 37.49 7.79
C ALA A 20 27.24 38.36 6.51
N VAL A 21 26.33 38.10 5.59
CA VAL A 21 26.03 38.99 4.47
C VAL A 21 24.94 39.94 4.91
N LEU A 22 25.33 41.18 5.19
CA LEU A 22 24.45 42.33 5.41
C LEU A 22 23.79 42.69 4.08
N PHE A 23 22.50 42.33 3.92
CA PHE A 23 21.65 42.91 2.88
C PHE A 23 20.96 44.16 3.45
N THR A 24 21.40 45.33 3.00
CA THR A 24 20.73 46.62 3.26
C THR A 24 19.42 46.64 2.52
N ALA A 25 18.34 46.62 3.28
CA ALA A 25 16.99 46.82 2.75
C ALA A 25 16.78 48.28 2.32
N PHE A 26 16.58 48.50 1.05
CA PHE A 26 15.94 49.74 0.53
C PHE A 26 14.45 49.63 0.77
N VAL A 27 13.96 50.40 1.73
CA VAL A 27 12.54 50.55 1.99
C VAL A 27 12.03 51.67 1.08
N SER A 28 11.27 51.33 0.09
CA SER A 28 10.39 52.29 -0.61
C SER A 28 8.95 52.10 -0.13
N PRO A 29 8.26 53.18 0.27
CA PRO A 29 6.85 53.07 0.62
C PRO A 29 6.00 53.19 -0.66
N ALA A 30 5.36 52.09 -1.05
CA ALA A 30 4.32 52.11 -2.06
C ALA A 30 3.07 51.41 -1.54
N SER A 31 2.12 52.25 -1.20
CA SER A 31 0.66 52.15 -1.30
C SER A 31 0.04 50.76 -1.34
N ALA A 32 -0.64 50.42 -0.24
CA ALA A 32 -1.66 49.39 -0.20
C ALA A 32 -2.73 49.59 -1.26
N LEU A 33 -2.85 48.65 -2.19
CA LEU A 33 -4.11 48.42 -2.93
C LEU A 33 -4.44 46.95 -2.76
N PHE A 34 -5.54 46.68 -2.07
CA PHE A 34 -6.10 45.35 -1.86
C PHE A 34 -6.47 44.75 -3.23
N GLY A 35 -5.62 43.84 -3.70
CA GLY A 35 -5.93 42.90 -4.77
C GLY A 35 -5.57 41.53 -4.28
N ARG A 36 -6.58 40.70 -4.00
CA ARG A 36 -6.43 39.28 -3.74
C ARG A 36 -5.97 38.63 -5.05
N GLY A 37 -4.67 38.74 -5.34
CA GLY A 37 -4.05 38.07 -6.47
C GLY A 37 -4.20 36.56 -6.23
N LYS A 38 -4.97 35.89 -7.11
CA LYS A 38 -4.74 34.44 -7.31
C LYS A 38 -3.29 34.33 -7.76
N GLU A 39 -2.45 33.64 -7.00
CA GLU A 39 -1.17 33.14 -7.53
C GLU A 39 -1.53 32.26 -8.72
N GLU A 40 -1.31 32.78 -9.92
CA GLU A 40 -1.43 32.02 -11.15
C GLU A 40 -0.28 30.98 -11.11
N THR A 41 -0.64 29.74 -10.92
CA THR A 41 0.30 28.61 -11.08
C THR A 41 0.83 28.69 -12.51
N PRO A 42 2.15 28.78 -12.73
CA PRO A 42 2.70 28.86 -14.09
C PRO A 42 2.22 27.65 -14.90
N ALA A 43 1.89 27.88 -16.16
CA ALA A 43 1.51 26.80 -17.07
C ALA A 43 2.67 25.78 -17.15
N PRO A 44 2.38 24.47 -17.17
CA PRO A 44 3.42 23.45 -17.27
C PRO A 44 4.25 23.66 -18.54
N MET A 45 5.56 23.54 -18.41
CA MET A 45 6.46 23.59 -19.57
C MET A 45 6.20 22.37 -20.48
N GLU A 46 6.41 22.56 -21.78
CA GLU A 46 6.31 21.44 -22.75
C GLU A 46 7.28 20.32 -22.34
N GLY A 47 6.76 19.07 -22.27
CA GLY A 47 7.54 17.93 -21.81
C GLY A 47 7.63 17.75 -20.29
N ALA A 48 7.04 18.63 -19.48
CA ALA A 48 6.99 18.47 -18.03
C ALA A 48 6.22 17.20 -17.62
N PRO A 49 6.55 16.59 -16.46
CA PRO A 49 5.81 15.45 -15.95
C PRO A 49 4.35 15.80 -15.65
N ILE A 50 3.49 14.79 -15.58
CA ILE A 50 2.07 14.94 -15.27
C ILE A 50 1.81 14.26 -13.93
N ALA A 51 1.70 15.03 -12.85
CA ALA A 51 1.34 14.54 -11.53
C ALA A 51 -0.11 14.06 -11.50
N GLN A 52 -0.38 12.97 -10.79
CA GLN A 52 -1.68 12.31 -10.76
C GLN A 52 -2.47 12.65 -9.51
N ASN A 53 -3.76 12.95 -9.66
CA ASN A 53 -4.65 13.11 -8.52
C ASN A 53 -4.87 11.78 -7.81
N LEU A 54 -4.91 11.82 -6.47
CA LEU A 54 -5.12 10.66 -5.62
C LEU A 54 -6.30 10.90 -4.68
N ALA A 55 -7.03 9.85 -4.35
CA ALA A 55 -8.07 9.88 -3.32
C ALA A 55 -7.85 8.72 -2.36
N VAL A 56 -7.75 9.03 -1.06
CA VAL A 56 -7.45 8.05 -0.02
C VAL A 56 -8.43 8.16 1.13
N ARG A 57 -8.71 7.02 1.77
CA ARG A 57 -9.45 6.90 3.02
C ARG A 57 -8.45 6.62 4.14
N VAL A 58 -8.59 7.31 5.25
CA VAL A 58 -7.71 7.16 6.41
C VAL A 58 -8.53 7.12 7.69
N TYR A 59 -8.04 6.43 8.70
CA TYR A 59 -8.66 6.43 10.02
C TYR A 59 -8.06 7.49 10.91
N ARG A 60 -8.93 8.18 11.66
CA ARG A 60 -8.52 9.24 12.59
C ARG A 60 -7.51 8.72 13.62
N GLY A 61 -6.36 9.39 13.70
CA GLY A 61 -5.28 9.04 14.63
C GLY A 61 -4.41 7.87 14.18
N ILE A 62 -4.68 7.28 13.02
CA ILE A 62 -3.86 6.23 12.41
C ILE A 62 -3.04 6.86 11.27
N PRO A 63 -1.71 6.83 11.30
CA PRO A 63 -0.89 7.28 10.19
C PRO A 63 -1.18 6.47 8.93
N TYR A 64 -1.30 7.17 7.81
CA TYR A 64 -1.46 6.56 6.49
C TYR A 64 -0.21 6.80 5.65
N THR A 65 0.36 5.75 5.11
CA THR A 65 1.45 5.83 4.14
C THR A 65 0.89 5.59 2.74
N GLY A 66 1.20 6.48 1.82
CA GLY A 66 0.81 6.40 0.42
C GLY A 66 1.96 6.76 -0.49
N THR A 67 1.79 6.55 -1.79
CA THR A 67 2.78 6.86 -2.83
C THR A 67 2.21 7.90 -3.79
N LEU A 68 2.96 8.96 -4.05
CA LEU A 68 2.67 9.94 -5.07
C LEU A 68 3.07 9.39 -6.44
N ALA A 69 2.33 9.73 -7.48
CA ALA A 69 2.60 9.25 -8.83
C ALA A 69 2.60 10.40 -9.85
N ALA A 70 3.48 10.30 -10.84
CA ALA A 70 3.47 11.16 -12.01
C ALA A 70 3.90 10.37 -13.25
N ILE A 71 3.39 10.78 -14.40
CA ILE A 71 3.82 10.26 -15.70
C ILE A 71 4.93 11.16 -16.21
N ASP A 72 6.11 10.59 -16.39
CA ASP A 72 7.23 11.25 -17.05
C ASP A 72 7.53 10.53 -18.38
N ARG A 73 7.61 11.30 -19.45
CA ARG A 73 7.94 10.80 -20.80
C ARG A 73 9.44 10.85 -21.10
N SER A 74 10.20 11.57 -20.29
CA SER A 74 11.65 11.73 -20.49
C SER A 74 12.45 10.52 -19.95
N GLY A 75 11.83 9.67 -19.10
CA GLY A 75 12.46 8.47 -18.54
C GLY A 75 13.53 8.76 -17.48
N GLY A 76 13.57 10.00 -16.97
CA GLY A 76 14.45 10.42 -15.87
C GLY A 76 13.84 10.15 -14.49
N GLY A 77 14.63 10.38 -13.45
CA GLY A 77 14.12 10.33 -12.06
C GLY A 77 13.16 11.47 -11.77
N LEU A 78 12.11 11.20 -11.00
CA LEU A 78 11.17 12.20 -10.51
C LEU A 78 11.47 12.57 -9.06
N SER A 79 11.28 13.84 -8.74
CA SER A 79 11.23 14.35 -7.36
C SER A 79 9.86 14.97 -7.09
N PHE A 80 9.41 14.89 -5.83
CA PHE A 80 8.08 15.37 -5.43
C PHE A 80 8.23 16.44 -4.35
N SER A 81 7.32 17.41 -4.35
CA SER A 81 7.26 18.45 -3.32
C SER A 81 5.81 18.83 -3.00
N ILE A 82 5.55 19.16 -1.72
CA ILE A 82 4.24 19.63 -1.27
C ILE A 82 4.10 21.11 -1.63
N VAL A 83 2.96 21.47 -2.22
CA VAL A 83 2.61 22.84 -2.59
C VAL A 83 1.69 23.48 -1.55
N THR A 84 0.65 22.75 -1.14
CA THR A 84 -0.26 23.18 -0.07
C THR A 84 -0.40 22.10 0.97
N GLU A 85 -0.25 22.50 2.23
CA GLU A 85 -0.41 21.60 3.37
C GLU A 85 -1.88 21.26 3.64
N PRO A 86 -2.17 20.09 4.23
CA PRO A 86 -3.51 19.73 4.65
C PRO A 86 -3.99 20.59 5.84
N SER A 87 -5.31 20.74 5.98
CA SER A 87 -5.91 21.60 7.02
C SER A 87 -6.30 20.87 8.31
N LYS A 88 -6.40 19.52 8.27
CA LYS A 88 -6.87 18.71 9.38
C LYS A 88 -5.84 17.70 9.89
N GLY A 89 -4.66 17.67 9.27
CA GLY A 89 -3.57 16.79 9.61
C GLY A 89 -2.23 17.37 9.23
N THR A 90 -1.21 16.53 9.24
CA THR A 90 0.14 16.84 8.77
C THR A 90 0.54 15.85 7.71
N VAL A 91 1.35 16.26 6.76
CA VAL A 91 1.95 15.39 5.75
C VAL A 91 3.46 15.51 5.81
N THR A 92 4.15 14.38 5.72
CA THR A 92 5.61 14.32 5.53
C THR A 92 5.90 13.54 4.26
N LEU A 93 6.95 13.93 3.53
CA LEU A 93 7.34 13.34 2.26
C LEU A 93 8.75 12.75 2.37
N ASP A 94 8.94 11.54 1.83
CA ASP A 94 10.21 10.88 1.68
C ASP A 94 10.27 10.24 0.28
N GLY A 95 10.99 10.87 -0.63
CA GLY A 95 10.97 10.50 -2.04
C GLY A 95 9.57 10.62 -2.64
N GLU A 96 9.04 9.53 -3.15
CA GLU A 96 7.65 9.43 -3.65
C GLU A 96 6.65 9.02 -2.56
N SER A 97 7.13 8.52 -1.41
CA SER A 97 6.30 8.10 -0.30
C SER A 97 5.89 9.29 0.56
N PHE A 98 4.63 9.33 1.00
CA PHE A 98 4.16 10.31 1.97
C PHE A 98 3.49 9.64 3.15
N VAL A 99 3.63 10.25 4.34
CA VAL A 99 2.88 9.85 5.53
C VAL A 99 1.94 10.99 5.92
N TYR A 100 0.65 10.70 5.92
CA TYR A 100 -0.38 11.62 6.41
C TYR A 100 -0.83 11.19 7.80
N THR A 101 -0.82 12.11 8.76
CA THR A 101 -1.34 11.89 10.11
C THR A 101 -2.49 12.86 10.37
N SER A 102 -3.69 12.31 10.54
CA SER A 102 -4.87 13.13 10.81
C SER A 102 -4.86 13.68 12.24
N GLY A 103 -5.37 14.89 12.42
CA GLY A 103 -5.68 15.44 13.74
C GLY A 103 -6.93 14.83 14.35
N SER A 104 -7.57 15.59 15.27
CA SER A 104 -8.74 15.12 16.04
C SER A 104 -10.08 15.14 15.28
N ARG A 105 -10.15 15.73 14.07
CA ARG A 105 -11.39 15.95 13.34
C ARG A 105 -11.51 15.01 12.15
N CYS A 106 -12.67 14.35 12.01
CA CYS A 106 -13.05 13.60 10.81
C CYS A 106 -13.56 14.51 9.67
N GLY A 107 -13.75 13.90 8.50
CA GLY A 107 -14.27 14.54 7.29
C GLY A 107 -13.19 14.77 6.23
N ALA A 108 -13.51 15.55 5.19
CA ALA A 108 -12.60 15.75 4.08
C ALA A 108 -11.42 16.67 4.45
N ASP A 109 -10.25 16.32 3.93
CA ASP A 109 -9.03 17.12 3.92
C ASP A 109 -8.35 16.97 2.56
N GLN A 110 -7.33 17.76 2.27
CA GLN A 110 -6.55 17.63 1.05
C GLN A 110 -5.21 18.35 1.18
N PHE A 111 -4.24 17.90 0.39
CA PHE A 111 -3.03 18.64 0.10
C PHE A 111 -2.72 18.58 -1.39
N THR A 112 -1.85 19.45 -1.88
CA THR A 112 -1.41 19.42 -3.27
C THR A 112 0.09 19.23 -3.36
N TYR A 113 0.53 18.60 -4.43
CA TYR A 113 1.92 18.33 -4.71
C TYR A 113 2.25 18.56 -6.18
N LEU A 114 3.52 18.68 -6.50
CA LEU A 114 3.99 18.66 -7.87
C LEU A 114 5.14 17.65 -8.00
N ALA A 115 5.34 17.18 -9.22
CA ALA A 115 6.46 16.35 -9.62
C ALA A 115 7.42 17.19 -10.47
N THR A 116 8.72 17.03 -10.25
CA THR A 116 9.78 17.68 -11.03
C THR A 116 10.70 16.61 -11.59
N ASP A 117 10.99 16.69 -12.88
CA ASP A 117 11.89 15.77 -13.57
C ASP A 117 13.37 16.13 -13.38
N SER A 118 14.25 15.29 -13.94
CA SER A 118 15.70 15.50 -13.90
C SER A 118 16.20 16.73 -14.64
N GLU A 119 15.39 17.33 -15.52
CA GLU A 119 15.69 18.57 -16.24
C GLU A 119 15.16 19.82 -15.50
N GLY A 120 14.54 19.64 -14.33
CA GLY A 120 13.98 20.71 -13.52
C GLY A 120 12.60 21.22 -13.99
N ARG A 121 11.93 20.52 -14.89
CA ARG A 121 10.56 20.88 -15.34
C ARG A 121 9.56 20.35 -14.33
N SER A 122 8.67 21.22 -13.86
CA SER A 122 7.66 20.86 -12.86
C SER A 122 6.28 20.70 -13.50
N SER A 123 5.53 19.73 -12.98
CA SER A 123 4.14 19.49 -13.35
C SER A 123 3.21 20.62 -12.90
N ALA A 124 1.99 20.62 -13.41
CA ALA A 124 0.89 21.29 -12.70
C ALA A 124 0.66 20.61 -11.34
N PRO A 125 0.19 21.35 -10.30
CA PRO A 125 -0.14 20.76 -9.02
C PRO A 125 -1.25 19.70 -9.13
N ALA A 126 -1.03 18.54 -8.52
CA ALA A 126 -2.02 17.49 -8.36
C ALA A 126 -2.55 17.47 -6.92
N THR A 127 -3.77 17.00 -6.74
CA THR A 127 -4.45 17.00 -5.45
C THR A 127 -4.54 15.59 -4.88
N VAL A 128 -4.11 15.43 -3.64
CA VAL A 128 -4.44 14.26 -2.81
C VAL A 128 -5.66 14.61 -1.96
N ARG A 129 -6.80 13.97 -2.25
CA ARG A 129 -8.03 14.10 -1.46
C ARG A 129 -8.07 13.05 -0.39
N ILE A 130 -8.37 13.44 0.84
CA ILE A 130 -8.33 12.58 2.02
C ILE A 130 -9.71 12.57 2.65
N THR A 131 -10.26 11.37 2.86
CA THR A 131 -11.45 11.16 3.68
C THR A 131 -11.03 10.59 5.02
N ILE A 132 -11.18 11.38 6.11
CA ILE A 132 -10.83 10.97 7.47
C ILE A 132 -12.08 10.39 8.13
N GLU A 133 -12.04 9.12 8.47
CA GLU A 133 -13.12 8.38 9.13
C GLU A 133 -12.75 8.02 10.57
N ARG A 134 -13.75 7.68 11.36
CA ARG A 134 -13.54 7.12 12.69
C ARG A 134 -13.63 5.60 12.60
N ALA A 135 -12.60 4.90 13.06
CA ALA A 135 -12.68 3.45 13.24
C ALA A 135 -13.79 3.11 14.24
N LYS A 136 -14.74 2.27 13.84
CA LYS A 136 -15.90 1.86 14.64
C LYS A 136 -15.55 0.71 15.58
N SER A 137 -14.67 -0.21 15.12
CA SER A 137 -14.18 -1.35 15.90
C SER A 137 -13.43 -0.92 17.16
N GLY A 138 -12.85 0.28 17.15
CA GLY A 138 -11.94 0.75 18.20
C GLY A 138 -10.65 -0.06 18.30
N VAL A 139 -10.35 -0.90 17.29
CA VAL A 139 -9.14 -1.71 17.24
C VAL A 139 -7.92 -0.83 17.02
N THR A 140 -6.92 -1.00 17.86
CA THR A 140 -5.57 -0.46 17.70
C THR A 140 -4.55 -1.57 17.95
N TYR A 141 -3.40 -1.48 17.31
CA TYR A 141 -2.35 -2.49 17.43
C TYR A 141 -1.09 -1.88 18.04
N ASP A 142 -0.51 -2.60 19.02
CA ASP A 142 0.70 -2.15 19.74
C ASP A 142 1.97 -2.27 18.91
N ASP A 143 1.96 -3.13 17.88
CA ASP A 143 3.09 -3.46 17.02
C ASP A 143 3.02 -2.84 15.61
N MET A 144 2.05 -1.96 15.35
CA MET A 144 1.85 -1.34 14.03
C MET A 144 2.33 0.10 13.95
N SER A 145 2.92 0.64 15.00
CA SER A 145 3.41 2.03 15.00
C SER A 145 4.47 2.24 13.93
N GLY A 146 4.25 3.19 13.02
CA GLY A 146 5.14 3.46 11.89
C GLY A 146 5.07 2.46 10.73
N ASN A 147 4.24 1.41 10.83
CA ASN A 147 4.07 0.46 9.75
C ASN A 147 3.12 1.01 8.68
N ALA A 148 3.53 0.95 7.41
CA ALA A 148 2.75 1.43 6.27
C ALA A 148 1.40 0.71 6.10
N ALA A 149 1.28 -0.52 6.57
CA ALA A 149 0.05 -1.30 6.51
C ALA A 149 -0.93 -1.02 7.66
N TYR A 150 -0.66 -0.06 8.58
CA TYR A 150 -1.49 0.13 9.75
C TYR A 150 -2.95 0.44 9.39
N THR A 151 -3.18 1.34 8.43
CA THR A 151 -4.54 1.65 7.96
C THR A 151 -5.24 0.42 7.39
N ALA A 152 -4.54 -0.39 6.60
CA ALA A 152 -5.07 -1.63 6.04
C ALA A 152 -5.40 -2.66 7.14
N ALA A 153 -4.55 -2.79 8.17
CA ALA A 153 -4.81 -3.68 9.30
C ALA A 153 -6.09 -3.27 10.07
N VAL A 154 -6.31 -1.97 10.27
CA VAL A 154 -7.54 -1.45 10.89
C VAL A 154 -8.73 -1.67 9.97
N ASP A 155 -8.57 -1.52 8.66
CA ASP A 155 -9.61 -1.76 7.66
C ASP A 155 -10.10 -3.22 7.70
N LEU A 156 -9.19 -4.18 7.78
CA LEU A 156 -9.57 -5.59 7.98
C LEU A 156 -10.36 -5.83 9.27
N ALA A 157 -10.01 -5.12 10.34
CA ALA A 157 -10.74 -5.22 11.62
C ALA A 157 -12.14 -4.59 11.54
N GLU A 158 -12.28 -3.46 10.84
CA GLU A 158 -13.59 -2.80 10.61
C GLU A 158 -14.57 -3.70 9.85
N HIS A 159 -14.06 -4.53 8.93
CA HIS A 159 -14.85 -5.47 8.13
C HIS A 159 -14.87 -6.89 8.73
N SER A 160 -14.38 -7.08 9.95
CA SER A 160 -14.32 -8.38 10.63
C SER A 160 -13.57 -9.48 9.87
N VAL A 161 -12.65 -9.08 8.98
CA VAL A 161 -11.81 -10.01 8.21
C VAL A 161 -10.69 -10.57 9.08
N PHE A 162 -10.00 -9.70 9.81
CA PHE A 162 -8.94 -10.09 10.73
C PHE A 162 -8.75 -9.02 11.82
N VAL A 163 -8.74 -9.44 13.07
CA VAL A 163 -8.68 -8.52 14.22
C VAL A 163 -7.38 -8.64 15.03
N GLY A 164 -6.41 -9.45 14.58
CA GLY A 164 -5.16 -9.71 15.29
C GLY A 164 -5.32 -10.58 16.55
N THR A 165 -4.22 -10.75 17.26
CA THR A 165 -4.14 -11.57 18.47
C THR A 165 -4.14 -10.68 19.71
N GLN A 166 -4.90 -11.05 20.75
CA GLN A 166 -4.93 -10.32 22.02
C GLN A 166 -4.14 -11.05 23.09
N VAL A 167 -3.16 -10.37 23.68
CA VAL A 167 -2.31 -10.90 24.75
C VAL A 167 -2.15 -9.82 25.83
N GLY A 168 -2.51 -10.15 27.07
CA GLY A 168 -2.33 -9.24 28.22
C GLY A 168 -3.05 -7.91 28.08
N GLY A 169 -4.19 -7.88 27.41
CA GLY A 169 -4.97 -6.66 27.16
C GLY A 169 -4.46 -5.80 25.99
N LYS A 170 -3.36 -6.18 25.38
CA LYS A 170 -2.78 -5.56 24.18
C LYS A 170 -3.16 -6.37 22.95
N ARG A 171 -3.24 -5.70 21.81
CA ARG A 171 -3.53 -6.34 20.53
C ARG A 171 -2.34 -6.23 19.59
N PHE A 172 -2.02 -7.35 18.94
CA PHE A 172 -0.90 -7.48 18.01
C PHE A 172 -1.40 -7.91 16.66
N PHE A 173 -0.87 -7.29 15.62
CA PHE A 173 -1.14 -7.64 14.23
C PHE A 173 -0.11 -8.64 13.71
N GLU A 174 1.11 -8.59 14.22
CA GLU A 174 2.29 -9.36 13.78
C GLU A 174 2.58 -9.11 12.29
N PRO A 175 2.91 -7.85 11.89
CA PRO A 175 2.98 -7.45 10.50
C PRO A 175 3.96 -8.24 9.65
N ASP A 176 5.11 -8.63 10.22
CA ASP A 176 6.20 -9.31 9.52
C ASP A 176 6.03 -10.84 9.45
N ARG A 177 5.02 -11.38 10.11
CA ARG A 177 4.76 -12.82 10.11
C ARG A 177 4.30 -13.26 8.73
N PRO A 178 4.89 -14.34 8.16
CA PRO A 178 4.39 -14.97 6.95
C PRO A 178 2.93 -15.43 7.09
N VAL A 179 2.17 -15.32 6.03
CA VAL A 179 0.77 -15.77 5.99
C VAL A 179 0.69 -17.16 5.37
N SER A 180 0.05 -18.09 6.06
CA SER A 180 -0.21 -19.41 5.48
C SER A 180 -1.34 -19.35 4.44
N ARG A 181 -1.37 -20.34 3.55
CA ARG A 181 -2.38 -20.45 2.49
C ARG A 181 -3.80 -20.51 3.06
N VAL A 182 -4.02 -21.26 4.12
CA VAL A 182 -5.34 -21.33 4.77
C VAL A 182 -5.73 -20.00 5.42
N GLU A 183 -4.79 -19.28 6.05
CA GLU A 183 -5.06 -17.95 6.62
C GLU A 183 -5.45 -16.97 5.51
N PHE A 184 -4.66 -16.91 4.42
CA PHE A 184 -4.95 -15.99 3.32
C PHE A 184 -6.31 -16.27 2.66
N ILE A 185 -6.61 -17.53 2.36
CA ILE A 185 -7.89 -17.91 1.76
C ILE A 185 -9.05 -17.56 2.67
N THR A 186 -8.93 -17.79 3.98
CA THR A 186 -9.98 -17.44 4.94
C THR A 186 -10.21 -15.93 4.99
N MET A 187 -9.14 -15.14 5.02
CA MET A 187 -9.24 -13.68 4.97
C MET A 187 -9.80 -13.18 3.64
N ALA A 188 -9.42 -13.77 2.51
CA ALA A 188 -9.91 -13.37 1.19
C ALA A 188 -11.41 -13.65 1.03
N LEU A 189 -11.90 -14.79 1.52
CA LEU A 189 -13.34 -15.10 1.54
C LEU A 189 -14.11 -14.15 2.45
N ALA A 190 -13.58 -13.88 3.65
CA ALA A 190 -14.20 -12.92 4.59
C ALA A 190 -14.26 -11.52 4.00
N ALA A 191 -13.18 -11.07 3.34
CA ALA A 191 -13.12 -9.77 2.65
C ALA A 191 -14.14 -9.67 1.49
N ALA A 192 -14.60 -10.81 0.97
CA ALA A 192 -15.58 -10.92 -0.10
C ALA A 192 -17.00 -11.23 0.39
N ASP A 193 -17.22 -11.25 1.69
CA ASP A 193 -18.48 -11.68 2.30
C ASP A 193 -18.94 -13.09 1.87
N ILE A 194 -17.99 -13.97 1.49
CA ILE A 194 -18.27 -15.35 1.13
C ILE A 194 -18.18 -16.22 2.40
N PRO A 195 -19.30 -16.85 2.82
CA PRO A 195 -19.28 -17.65 4.02
C PRO A 195 -18.47 -18.93 3.84
N ALA A 196 -17.79 -19.34 4.91
CA ALA A 196 -17.19 -20.67 4.97
C ALA A 196 -18.29 -21.75 5.03
N GLU A 197 -18.11 -22.82 4.27
CA GLU A 197 -19.02 -23.98 4.31
C GLU A 197 -18.92 -24.69 5.66
N ASP A 198 -20.05 -25.24 6.11
CA ASP A 198 -20.04 -26.14 7.27
C ASP A 198 -19.64 -27.55 6.81
N SER A 199 -18.33 -27.78 6.77
CA SER A 199 -17.78 -29.06 6.30
C SER A 199 -16.65 -29.55 7.20
N ALA A 200 -16.75 -30.80 7.60
CA ALA A 200 -15.70 -31.52 8.32
C ALA A 200 -14.65 -32.17 7.40
N LEU A 201 -14.96 -32.29 6.11
CA LEU A 201 -14.09 -32.88 5.08
C LEU A 201 -14.01 -31.96 3.88
N THR A 202 -12.81 -31.82 3.31
CA THR A 202 -12.56 -30.90 2.19
C THR A 202 -12.51 -31.59 0.83
N GLY A 203 -12.22 -32.90 0.82
CA GLY A 203 -11.96 -33.66 -0.41
C GLY A 203 -10.54 -33.54 -0.93
N PHE A 204 -9.67 -32.76 -0.31
CA PHE A 204 -8.23 -32.75 -0.59
C PHE A 204 -7.54 -33.97 0.03
N CYS A 205 -6.46 -34.49 -0.59
CA CYS A 205 -5.77 -35.67 -0.10
C CYS A 205 -5.07 -35.40 1.24
N ASP A 206 -4.72 -34.16 1.54
CA ASP A 206 -4.13 -33.69 2.80
C ASP A 206 -5.16 -33.14 3.80
N ASP A 207 -6.41 -33.62 3.73
CA ASP A 207 -7.51 -33.14 4.59
C ASP A 207 -7.19 -33.21 6.09
N ALA A 208 -6.40 -34.19 6.53
CA ALA A 208 -6.01 -34.34 7.92
C ALA A 208 -5.09 -33.20 8.42
N ASP A 209 -4.33 -32.58 7.52
CA ASP A 209 -3.38 -31.49 7.82
C ASP A 209 -4.06 -30.12 7.77
N ILE A 210 -5.30 -30.04 7.27
CA ILE A 210 -6.08 -28.81 7.23
C ILE A 210 -6.71 -28.58 8.60
N PRO A 211 -6.41 -27.43 9.28
CA PRO A 211 -7.01 -27.15 10.57
C PRO A 211 -8.54 -27.04 10.45
N LEU A 212 -9.25 -27.52 11.46
CA LEU A 212 -10.71 -27.60 11.45
C LEU A 212 -11.38 -26.27 11.12
N TRP A 213 -10.83 -25.16 11.65
CA TRP A 213 -11.36 -23.80 11.39
C TRP A 213 -11.19 -23.37 9.92
N GLY A 214 -10.23 -23.94 9.19
CA GLY A 214 -9.94 -23.60 7.80
C GLY A 214 -10.62 -24.49 6.76
N LYS A 215 -11.16 -25.65 7.16
CA LYS A 215 -11.77 -26.62 6.23
C LYS A 215 -12.93 -26.01 5.44
N GLY A 216 -13.83 -25.31 6.12
CA GLY A 216 -14.95 -24.64 5.47
C GLY A 216 -14.51 -23.60 4.44
N SER A 217 -13.47 -22.83 4.75
CA SER A 217 -12.88 -21.86 3.82
C SER A 217 -12.25 -22.54 2.60
N ALA A 218 -11.53 -23.66 2.79
CA ALA A 218 -10.96 -24.43 1.70
C ALA A 218 -12.02 -24.97 0.74
N VAL A 219 -13.14 -25.49 1.27
CA VAL A 219 -14.30 -25.97 0.49
C VAL A 219 -14.96 -24.83 -0.26
N SER A 220 -15.25 -23.71 0.40
CA SER A 220 -15.86 -22.54 -0.25
C SER A 220 -14.98 -21.99 -1.38
N ALA A 221 -13.67 -21.86 -1.15
CA ALA A 221 -12.73 -21.38 -2.16
C ALA A 221 -12.66 -22.31 -3.39
N LEU A 222 -12.69 -23.63 -3.17
CA LEU A 222 -12.72 -24.62 -4.25
C LEU A 222 -14.01 -24.52 -5.06
N ARG A 223 -15.16 -24.46 -4.39
CA ARG A 223 -16.49 -24.35 -5.03
C ARG A 223 -16.66 -23.05 -5.81
N CYS A 224 -16.11 -21.95 -5.31
CA CYS A 224 -16.11 -20.67 -6.01
C CYS A 224 -15.07 -20.59 -7.13
N GLY A 225 -14.27 -21.64 -7.34
CA GLY A 225 -13.21 -21.65 -8.36
C GLY A 225 -12.03 -20.73 -8.06
N LEU A 226 -11.89 -20.26 -6.81
CA LEU A 226 -10.78 -19.40 -6.40
C LEU A 226 -9.45 -20.16 -6.32
N ILE A 227 -9.52 -21.43 -5.95
CA ILE A 227 -8.40 -22.36 -5.87
C ILE A 227 -8.68 -23.64 -6.65
N ARG A 228 -7.62 -24.39 -6.99
CA ARG A 228 -7.70 -25.71 -7.61
C ARG A 228 -6.98 -26.78 -6.81
N GLY A 229 -6.15 -26.38 -5.84
CA GLY A 229 -5.21 -27.26 -5.14
C GLY A 229 -3.90 -27.46 -5.93
N VAL A 230 -3.07 -28.31 -5.39
CA VAL A 230 -1.75 -28.67 -5.92
C VAL A 230 -1.75 -30.15 -6.22
N ASP A 231 -1.36 -30.55 -7.43
CA ASP A 231 -1.23 -31.95 -7.80
C ASP A 231 -0.06 -32.60 -7.08
N THR A 232 -0.31 -33.71 -6.40
CA THR A 232 0.68 -34.55 -5.72
C THR A 232 0.51 -36.01 -6.14
N PRO A 233 1.48 -36.89 -5.87
CA PRO A 233 1.34 -38.33 -6.16
C PRO A 233 0.13 -38.97 -5.45
N GLU A 234 -0.28 -38.43 -4.30
CA GLU A 234 -1.40 -38.91 -3.47
C GLU A 234 -2.75 -38.33 -3.90
N GLY A 235 -2.75 -37.34 -4.80
CA GLY A 235 -3.95 -36.65 -5.27
C GLY A 235 -3.79 -35.13 -5.19
N VAL A 236 -4.92 -34.41 -5.22
CA VAL A 236 -4.93 -32.96 -5.13
C VAL A 236 -4.87 -32.54 -3.67
N ALA A 237 -3.85 -31.78 -3.28
CA ALA A 237 -3.63 -31.26 -1.94
C ALA A 237 -4.02 -29.76 -1.84
N PHE A 238 -4.43 -29.32 -0.66
CA PHE A 238 -4.64 -27.90 -0.34
C PHE A 238 -3.38 -27.20 0.10
N CYS A 239 -2.48 -27.89 0.81
CA CYS A 239 -1.26 -27.38 1.39
C CYS A 239 -1.52 -26.22 2.38
N ALA A 240 -2.38 -26.46 3.36
CA ALA A 240 -2.92 -25.46 4.29
C ALA A 240 -1.85 -24.60 4.99
N GLN A 241 -0.76 -25.22 5.43
CA GLN A 241 0.30 -24.59 6.22
C GLN A 241 1.43 -24.00 5.38
N SER A 242 1.43 -24.24 4.07
CA SER A 242 2.41 -23.60 3.19
C SER A 242 2.21 -22.10 3.20
N GLU A 243 3.30 -21.36 3.23
CA GLU A 243 3.29 -19.92 3.10
C GLU A 243 2.75 -19.52 1.72
N VAL A 244 1.85 -18.53 1.67
CA VAL A 244 1.28 -18.06 0.40
C VAL A 244 2.27 -17.13 -0.30
N SER A 245 2.48 -17.37 -1.59
CA SER A 245 3.26 -16.45 -2.41
C SER A 245 2.42 -15.28 -2.92
N LEU A 246 3.10 -14.22 -3.33
CA LEU A 246 2.46 -13.06 -3.95
C LEU A 246 1.71 -13.45 -5.24
N SER A 247 2.28 -14.33 -6.06
CA SER A 247 1.64 -14.90 -7.26
C SER A 247 0.33 -15.63 -6.95
N GLU A 248 0.34 -16.45 -5.91
CA GLU A 248 -0.86 -17.18 -5.49
C GLU A 248 -1.95 -16.24 -4.97
N ALA A 249 -1.56 -15.26 -4.15
CA ALA A 249 -2.49 -14.25 -3.65
C ALA A 249 -3.09 -13.43 -4.81
N ALA A 250 -2.27 -13.00 -5.76
CA ALA A 250 -2.72 -12.28 -6.95
C ALA A 250 -3.72 -13.11 -7.78
N ALA A 251 -3.43 -14.40 -7.99
CA ALA A 251 -4.35 -15.27 -8.73
C ALA A 251 -5.71 -15.43 -8.02
N VAL A 252 -5.71 -15.55 -6.70
CA VAL A 252 -6.95 -15.63 -5.90
C VAL A 252 -7.73 -14.32 -5.99
N LEU A 253 -7.08 -13.18 -5.76
CA LEU A 253 -7.73 -11.87 -5.80
C LEU A 253 -8.24 -11.51 -7.20
N ASN A 254 -7.51 -11.82 -8.25
CA ASN A 254 -7.96 -11.60 -9.62
C ASN A 254 -9.23 -12.38 -9.94
N ARG A 255 -9.31 -13.65 -9.53
CA ARG A 255 -10.53 -14.47 -9.68
C ARG A 255 -11.68 -13.91 -8.87
N LEU A 256 -11.41 -13.48 -7.64
CA LEU A 256 -12.40 -12.90 -6.73
C LEU A 256 -12.99 -11.59 -7.31
N LEU A 257 -12.14 -10.69 -7.77
CA LEU A 257 -12.52 -9.36 -8.26
C LEU A 257 -13.01 -9.36 -9.70
N ARG A 258 -12.81 -10.46 -10.45
CA ARG A 258 -13.18 -10.58 -11.87
C ARG A 258 -12.73 -9.37 -12.68
N VAL A 259 -11.46 -9.00 -12.53
CA VAL A 259 -10.89 -7.87 -13.29
C VAL A 259 -10.79 -8.27 -14.75
N THR A 260 -11.13 -7.33 -15.65
CA THR A 260 -11.00 -7.55 -17.10
C THR A 260 -9.52 -7.68 -17.47
N ASP A 261 -9.21 -8.66 -18.32
CA ASP A 261 -7.86 -8.90 -18.76
C ASP A 261 -7.30 -7.69 -19.52
N VAL A 262 -6.11 -7.27 -19.14
CA VAL A 262 -5.34 -6.22 -19.81
C VAL A 262 -4.41 -6.85 -20.87
N ASP A 263 -4.03 -6.05 -21.85
CA ASP A 263 -3.05 -6.48 -22.86
C ASP A 263 -1.66 -6.61 -22.21
N LEU A 264 -1.07 -7.79 -22.34
CA LEU A 264 0.24 -8.12 -21.83
C LEU A 264 1.39 -7.84 -22.80
N SER A 265 1.13 -7.33 -24.02
CA SER A 265 2.14 -7.17 -25.06
C SER A 265 3.32 -6.25 -24.71
N GLY A 266 3.21 -5.47 -23.62
CA GLY A 266 4.28 -4.63 -23.10
C GLY A 266 4.79 -5.02 -21.71
N TYR A 267 4.32 -6.14 -21.16
CA TYR A 267 4.43 -6.42 -19.72
C TYR A 267 5.57 -7.39 -19.34
N TYR A 268 6.26 -7.98 -20.32
CA TYR A 268 7.19 -9.07 -20.04
C TYR A 268 8.63 -8.63 -19.85
N GLY A 269 9.11 -8.65 -18.58
CA GLY A 269 10.47 -9.06 -18.28
C GLY A 269 10.52 -10.61 -18.20
N GLU A 270 11.66 -11.20 -18.54
CA GLU A 270 11.89 -12.65 -18.69
C GLU A 270 11.65 -13.52 -17.44
N SER A 271 11.14 -12.99 -16.31
CA SER A 271 11.05 -13.64 -15.01
C SER A 271 9.63 -13.81 -14.43
N ALA A 272 8.58 -13.45 -15.17
CA ALA A 272 7.22 -13.63 -14.66
C ALA A 272 6.75 -15.07 -14.87
N ASP A 273 6.33 -15.75 -13.81
CA ASP A 273 5.57 -16.99 -13.92
C ASP A 273 4.38 -16.77 -14.84
N ALA A 274 4.41 -17.37 -16.02
CA ALA A 274 3.41 -17.12 -17.07
C ALA A 274 1.95 -17.34 -16.57
N TRP A 275 1.75 -18.19 -15.56
CA TRP A 275 0.42 -18.49 -15.03
C TRP A 275 -0.16 -17.38 -14.14
N SER A 276 0.67 -16.55 -13.49
CA SER A 276 0.21 -15.45 -12.62
C SER A 276 0.33 -14.07 -13.26
N ALA A 277 1.06 -13.96 -14.38
CA ALA A 277 1.34 -12.69 -15.05
C ALA A 277 0.06 -11.89 -15.37
N GLN A 278 -0.97 -12.56 -15.92
CA GLN A 278 -2.24 -11.91 -16.22
C GLN A 278 -2.93 -11.40 -14.95
N ALA A 279 -2.94 -12.20 -13.89
CA ALA A 279 -3.57 -11.81 -12.64
C ALA A 279 -2.92 -10.57 -12.03
N VAL A 280 -1.60 -10.49 -12.07
CA VAL A 280 -0.87 -9.35 -11.54
C VAL A 280 -1.08 -8.12 -12.38
N ALA A 281 -0.94 -8.20 -13.70
CA ALA A 281 -1.19 -7.08 -14.61
C ALA A 281 -2.61 -6.52 -14.45
N ASN A 282 -3.60 -7.39 -14.31
CA ASN A 282 -4.96 -6.99 -14.02
C ASN A 282 -5.07 -6.23 -12.70
N LEU A 283 -4.47 -6.73 -11.63
CA LEU A 283 -4.52 -6.09 -10.30
C LEU A 283 -3.73 -4.79 -10.23
N GLU A 284 -2.62 -4.67 -10.97
CA GLU A 284 -1.90 -3.41 -11.12
C GLU A 284 -2.72 -2.37 -11.89
N SER A 285 -3.41 -2.77 -12.96
CA SER A 285 -4.24 -1.86 -13.77
C SER A 285 -5.37 -1.21 -12.97
N VAL A 286 -5.80 -1.86 -11.90
CA VAL A 286 -6.84 -1.37 -10.98
C VAL A 286 -6.28 -0.91 -9.62
N SER A 287 -4.97 -0.80 -9.50
CA SER A 287 -4.25 -0.32 -8.30
C SER A 287 -4.52 -1.14 -7.02
N VAL A 288 -4.81 -2.42 -7.14
CA VAL A 288 -4.82 -3.37 -6.00
C VAL A 288 -3.39 -3.77 -5.66
N ILE A 289 -2.53 -3.87 -6.67
CA ILE A 289 -1.10 -4.04 -6.54
C ILE A 289 -0.44 -2.76 -7.05
N ALA A 290 0.58 -2.25 -6.37
CA ALA A 290 1.32 -1.09 -6.84
C ALA A 290 2.14 -1.46 -8.09
N SER A 291 2.12 -0.59 -9.11
CA SER A 291 2.88 -0.79 -10.34
C SER A 291 4.37 -0.95 -10.03
N GLY A 292 5.00 -1.92 -10.68
CA GLY A 292 6.43 -2.19 -10.51
C GLY A 292 6.79 -3.00 -9.26
N SER A 293 5.83 -3.36 -8.41
CA SER A 293 6.07 -4.19 -7.21
C SER A 293 6.69 -5.56 -7.54
N PHE A 294 6.73 -5.94 -8.79
CA PHE A 294 7.18 -7.23 -9.27
C PHE A 294 8.36 -7.15 -10.25
N SER A 295 8.93 -5.99 -10.45
CA SER A 295 10.01 -5.77 -11.43
C SER A 295 11.31 -6.50 -11.08
N ASP A 296 11.47 -6.95 -9.84
CA ASP A 296 12.69 -7.57 -9.29
C ASP A 296 12.60 -9.09 -9.13
N GLY A 297 11.60 -9.75 -9.75
CA GLY A 297 11.43 -11.21 -9.64
C GLY A 297 10.80 -11.70 -8.33
N GLY A 298 10.27 -10.79 -7.54
CA GLY A 298 9.69 -11.09 -6.22
C GLY A 298 8.34 -11.84 -6.21
N TRP A 299 7.92 -12.39 -7.33
CA TRP A 299 6.62 -13.07 -7.51
C TRP A 299 6.42 -14.29 -6.62
N GLN A 300 7.51 -15.02 -6.38
CA GLN A 300 7.53 -16.25 -5.59
C GLN A 300 7.77 -15.99 -4.10
N ARG A 301 8.05 -14.74 -3.73
CA ARG A 301 8.27 -14.41 -2.34
C ARG A 301 7.02 -14.62 -1.51
N THR A 302 7.20 -15.07 -0.31
CA THR A 302 6.14 -15.21 0.68
C THR A 302 5.59 -13.84 1.07
N LEU A 303 4.27 -13.76 1.22
CA LEU A 303 3.60 -12.57 1.76
C LEU A 303 3.71 -12.51 3.27
N THR A 304 4.03 -11.34 3.77
CA THR A 304 3.83 -10.99 5.17
C THR A 304 2.36 -10.66 5.45
N ARG A 305 1.96 -10.68 6.72
CA ARG A 305 0.60 -10.31 7.12
C ARG A 305 0.28 -8.84 6.80
N ALA A 306 1.27 -7.95 6.91
CA ALA A 306 1.14 -6.55 6.49
C ALA A 306 0.80 -6.43 5.00
N GLU A 307 1.53 -7.12 4.15
CA GLU A 307 1.29 -7.10 2.70
C GLU A 307 -0.05 -7.74 2.32
N ALA A 308 -0.40 -8.85 2.94
CA ALA A 308 -1.72 -9.45 2.76
C ALA A 308 -2.85 -8.49 3.14
N ALA A 309 -2.69 -7.74 4.25
CA ALA A 309 -3.67 -6.73 4.64
C ALA A 309 -3.78 -5.61 3.61
N GLN A 310 -2.67 -5.11 3.08
CA GLN A 310 -2.69 -4.07 2.04
C GLN A 310 -3.42 -4.54 0.78
N LEU A 311 -3.13 -5.75 0.32
CA LEU A 311 -3.80 -6.33 -0.85
C LEU A 311 -5.30 -6.50 -0.64
N LEU A 312 -5.70 -7.05 0.51
CA LEU A 312 -7.11 -7.28 0.85
C LEU A 312 -7.88 -5.96 1.03
N SER A 313 -7.32 -4.99 1.74
CA SER A 313 -7.92 -3.66 1.91
C SER A 313 -8.09 -2.93 0.57
N ALA A 314 -7.10 -3.00 -0.32
CA ALA A 314 -7.19 -2.44 -1.67
C ALA A 314 -8.28 -3.15 -2.50
N ALA A 315 -8.37 -4.48 -2.40
CA ALA A 315 -9.41 -5.27 -3.06
C ALA A 315 -10.82 -4.90 -2.57
N MET A 316 -11.03 -4.77 -1.26
CA MET A 316 -12.29 -4.32 -0.67
C MET A 316 -12.67 -2.91 -1.16
N THR A 317 -11.72 -1.97 -1.14
CA THR A 317 -11.93 -0.60 -1.63
C THR A 317 -12.33 -0.56 -3.11
N LEU A 318 -11.71 -1.38 -3.95
CA LEU A 318 -12.07 -1.48 -5.37
C LEU A 318 -13.50 -1.98 -5.54
N SER A 319 -13.87 -2.96 -4.75
CA SER A 319 -15.19 -3.58 -4.83
C SER A 319 -16.29 -2.66 -4.35
N GLU A 320 -16.10 -1.93 -3.27
CA GLU A 320 -17.02 -0.88 -2.80
C GLU A 320 -17.29 0.15 -3.91
N LYS A 321 -16.24 0.56 -4.65
CA LYS A 321 -16.36 1.47 -5.80
C LYS A 321 -17.17 0.88 -6.96
N LYS A 322 -17.04 -0.43 -7.23
CA LYS A 322 -17.75 -1.11 -8.33
C LYS A 322 -19.24 -1.28 -8.03
N ASN A 323 -19.59 -1.55 -6.79
CA ASN A 323 -20.93 -2.02 -6.40
C ASN A 323 -21.78 -0.96 -5.67
N GLY A 324 -21.23 0.26 -5.42
CA GLY A 324 -21.94 1.28 -4.66
C GLY A 324 -22.27 0.87 -3.22
N GLY A 325 -21.57 -0.15 -2.68
CA GLY A 325 -21.72 -0.56 -1.29
C GLY A 325 -21.78 -2.07 -0.99
N GLY A 326 -21.22 -2.93 -1.83
CA GLY A 326 -21.07 -4.34 -1.49
C GLY A 326 -20.28 -5.12 -2.54
N LEU A 327 -19.45 -6.09 -2.11
CA LEU A 327 -18.55 -6.82 -3.01
C LEU A 327 -19.26 -7.71 -4.04
N PHE A 328 -20.49 -8.12 -3.75
CA PHE A 328 -21.28 -8.99 -4.63
C PHE A 328 -22.78 -8.70 -4.48
N SER A 329 -23.35 -7.90 -5.32
CA SER A 329 -24.80 -7.84 -5.54
C SER A 329 -25.13 -8.38 -6.92
#